data_4cae297fc8c85ff70a8a21bc49b245d6
#
_entry.id   4cae297fc8c85ff70a8a21bc49b245d6
#
_cell.length_a   1.000
_cell.length_b   1.000
_cell.length_c   1.000
_cell.angle_alpha   90.00
_cell.angle_beta   90.00
_cell.angle_gamma   90.00
#
_symmetry.space_group_name_H-M   'P 1'
#
loop_
_entity.id
_entity.type
_entity.pdbx_description
1 polymer ?
#
loop_
_entity_poly.entity_id
_entity_poly.type
_entity_poly.pdbx_seq_one_letter_code
_entity_poly.pdbx_strand_id
1 'polypeptide(L)'
;DEWQNEPMIQIKNKELQQRLGCGSYARLTDFFDREKGYRLQEYWNRLHQSGKQDALLKAITETDEKISLIAMLRQGTLVRPVPDTGVQRLSDRKIQAELLYNQIPFSVILYRINLMGGILLLLCQWSKRPLFRFRSFRRITFCLLLTSFLFHTFGMILRTYISGRLPMSNGYETMQFMAWIIMLIALCLQHRFSLMACFGFLLSGFTLLVASIGQMNPQITPLIPVLSSPLLSLHVSLIMMSYALLGFIMLNGIAAIIYFRKNEEEQVERLPLLSRILLYPATL
;
A
#
# COMPACT_ATOMS: atom_id res chain seq x y z
N ASP A 1 27.16 -25.21 5.76
CA ASP A 1 27.57 -23.84 6.17
C ASP A 1 28.45 -23.16 5.12
N GLU A 2 27.91 -23.04 3.87
CA GLU A 2 28.59 -22.43 2.71
C GLU A 2 28.95 -20.96 2.94
N TRP A 3 28.12 -20.22 3.67
CA TRP A 3 28.32 -18.77 3.95
C TRP A 3 29.58 -18.47 4.80
N GLN A 4 30.12 -19.42 5.56
CA GLN A 4 31.35 -19.21 6.35
C GLN A 4 32.58 -19.00 5.48
N ASN A 5 32.54 -19.49 4.26
CA ASN A 5 33.60 -19.35 3.27
C ASN A 5 33.44 -18.11 2.37
N GLU A 6 32.34 -17.37 2.53
CA GLU A 6 32.11 -16.15 1.78
C GLU A 6 32.85 -14.96 2.41
N PRO A 7 33.54 -14.11 1.63
CA PRO A 7 34.27 -12.95 2.13
C PRO A 7 33.30 -11.81 2.48
N MET A 8 32.76 -11.80 3.72
CA MET A 8 31.72 -10.86 4.16
C MET A 8 32.22 -9.77 5.09
N ILE A 9 33.39 -9.95 5.74
CA ILE A 9 33.88 -9.05 6.77
C ILE A 9 34.84 -8.02 6.16
N GLN A 10 34.39 -6.76 6.03
CA GLN A 10 35.20 -5.68 5.51
C GLN A 10 36.24 -5.22 6.51
N ILE A 11 37.52 -5.25 6.12
CA ILE A 11 38.67 -4.74 6.89
C ILE A 11 39.21 -3.51 6.16
N LYS A 12 39.20 -2.35 6.81
CA LYS A 12 39.66 -1.08 6.22
C LYS A 12 41.15 -0.87 6.41
N ASN A 13 41.74 -1.42 7.48
CA ASN A 13 43.14 -1.20 7.82
C ASN A 13 44.07 -2.14 7.04
N LYS A 14 44.98 -1.57 6.24
CA LYS A 14 45.90 -2.31 5.38
C LYS A 14 46.92 -3.17 6.18
N GLU A 15 47.34 -2.72 7.35
CA GLU A 15 48.27 -3.46 8.21
C GLU A 15 47.60 -4.72 8.79
N LEU A 16 46.30 -4.62 9.16
CA LEU A 16 45.54 -5.76 9.63
C LEU A 16 45.27 -6.76 8.49
N GLN A 17 45.03 -6.27 7.27
CA GLN A 17 44.88 -7.12 6.08
C GLN A 17 46.14 -7.94 5.80
N GLN A 18 47.32 -7.31 5.88
CA GLN A 18 48.62 -7.99 5.68
C GLN A 18 48.89 -9.05 6.75
N ARG A 19 48.59 -8.74 8.02
CA ARG A 19 48.79 -9.69 9.14
C ARG A 19 47.85 -10.90 9.10
N LEU A 20 46.65 -10.70 8.62
CA LEU A 20 45.68 -11.77 8.46
C LEU A 20 45.84 -12.54 7.14
N GLY A 21 46.58 -11.97 6.16
CA GLY A 21 46.78 -12.56 4.85
C GLY A 21 45.54 -12.50 3.98
N CYS A 22 44.62 -11.53 4.22
CA CYS A 22 43.36 -11.36 3.51
C CYS A 22 43.33 -10.04 2.74
N GLY A 23 42.41 -9.91 1.79
CA GLY A 23 42.13 -8.67 1.05
C GLY A 23 41.27 -7.69 1.84
N SER A 24 40.59 -6.79 1.12
CA SER A 24 39.64 -5.84 1.72
C SER A 24 38.43 -6.52 2.38
N TYR A 25 38.14 -7.75 2.02
CA TYR A 25 37.10 -8.59 2.60
C TYR A 25 37.70 -9.90 3.07
N ALA A 26 37.43 -10.26 4.31
CA ALA A 26 37.88 -11.50 4.95
C ALA A 26 36.74 -12.49 5.14
N ARG A 27 37.06 -13.76 5.16
CA ARG A 27 36.14 -14.85 5.51
C ARG A 27 36.15 -15.05 7.01
N LEU A 28 35.06 -15.57 7.56
CA LEU A 28 35.01 -15.90 8.99
C LEU A 28 36.10 -16.90 9.37
N THR A 29 36.44 -17.84 8.49
CA THR A 29 37.50 -18.84 8.67
C THR A 29 38.89 -18.25 8.76
N ASP A 30 39.17 -17.08 8.20
CA ASP A 30 40.49 -16.44 8.21
C ASP A 30 40.90 -15.95 9.62
N PHE A 31 39.92 -15.80 10.51
CA PHE A 31 40.14 -15.36 11.91
C PHE A 31 40.37 -16.50 12.89
N PHE A 32 40.17 -17.76 12.45
CA PHE A 32 40.36 -18.92 13.31
C PHE A 32 41.48 -19.81 12.77
N ASP A 33 42.47 -20.06 13.58
CA ASP A 33 43.55 -21.01 13.27
C ASP A 33 43.28 -22.33 14.00
N ARG A 34 43.53 -23.46 13.33
CA ARG A 34 43.33 -24.78 13.92
C ARG A 34 44.21 -25.05 15.12
N GLU A 35 45.41 -24.44 15.17
CA GLU A 35 46.39 -24.67 16.24
C GLU A 35 46.36 -23.54 17.29
N LYS A 36 46.11 -22.29 16.88
CA LYS A 36 46.26 -21.09 17.74
C LYS A 36 44.93 -20.48 18.17
N GLY A 37 43.81 -21.01 17.71
CA GLY A 37 42.48 -20.51 18.06
C GLY A 37 42.16 -19.16 17.41
N TYR A 38 41.61 -18.22 18.18
CA TYR A 38 41.14 -16.93 17.67
C TYR A 38 42.32 -15.94 17.51
N ARG A 39 42.69 -15.67 16.27
CA ARG A 39 43.90 -14.89 15.91
C ARG A 39 43.86 -13.42 16.38
N LEU A 40 42.71 -12.79 16.40
CA LEU A 40 42.58 -11.41 16.84
C LEU A 40 42.84 -11.23 18.32
N GLN A 41 42.55 -12.23 19.17
CA GLN A 41 42.85 -12.19 20.61
C GLN A 41 44.34 -12.06 20.90
N GLU A 42 45.16 -12.78 20.15
CA GLU A 42 46.61 -12.71 20.29
C GLU A 42 47.17 -11.34 19.92
N TYR A 43 46.65 -10.75 18.82
CA TYR A 43 47.06 -9.38 18.42
C TYR A 43 46.57 -8.32 19.40
N TRP A 44 45.33 -8.45 19.90
CA TRP A 44 44.77 -7.57 20.89
C TRP A 44 45.59 -7.57 22.20
N ASN A 45 45.93 -8.75 22.72
CA ASN A 45 46.74 -8.91 23.95
C ASN A 45 48.13 -8.27 23.80
N ARG A 46 48.82 -8.45 22.67
CA ARG A 46 50.14 -7.89 22.41
C ARG A 46 50.12 -6.37 22.32
N LEU A 47 49.11 -5.79 21.68
CA LEU A 47 48.99 -4.35 21.50
C LEU A 47 48.54 -3.64 22.77
N HIS A 48 47.65 -4.26 23.55
CA HIS A 48 47.16 -3.70 24.80
C HIS A 48 48.27 -3.61 25.86
N GLN A 49 49.18 -4.58 25.87
CA GLN A 49 50.36 -4.56 26.75
C GLN A 49 51.37 -3.48 26.36
N SER A 50 51.41 -3.04 25.11
CA SER A 50 52.34 -2.01 24.63
C SER A 50 51.91 -0.56 24.93
N GLY A 51 50.72 -0.33 25.45
CA GLY A 51 50.22 0.99 25.88
C GLY A 51 50.01 2.01 24.75
N LYS A 52 50.19 1.62 23.49
CA LYS A 52 49.99 2.51 22.34
C LYS A 52 48.54 2.35 21.82
N GLN A 53 47.83 3.45 21.85
CA GLN A 53 46.50 3.57 21.25
C GLN A 53 46.67 3.79 19.74
N ASP A 54 47.04 2.75 19.00
CA ASP A 54 47.29 2.80 17.55
C ASP A 54 45.99 2.58 16.75
N ALA A 55 45.97 3.14 15.54
CA ALA A 55 44.90 2.92 14.56
C ALA A 55 44.65 1.42 14.29
N LEU A 56 45.65 0.58 14.51
CA LEU A 56 45.58 -0.86 14.42
C LEU A 56 44.71 -1.47 15.54
N LEU A 57 44.87 -1.00 16.79
CA LEU A 57 44.06 -1.46 17.93
C LEU A 57 42.58 -1.17 17.68
N LYS A 58 42.25 0.02 17.18
CA LYS A 58 40.91 0.41 16.84
C LYS A 58 40.31 -0.48 15.72
N ALA A 59 41.14 -0.77 14.69
CA ALA A 59 40.70 -1.66 13.60
C ALA A 59 40.45 -3.10 14.07
N ILE A 60 41.25 -3.60 15.02
CA ILE A 60 41.07 -4.93 15.62
C ILE A 60 39.76 -4.94 16.43
N THR A 61 39.51 -3.92 17.26
CA THR A 61 38.28 -3.83 18.05
C THR A 61 37.03 -3.76 17.15
N GLU A 62 37.04 -2.91 16.12
CA GLU A 62 35.92 -2.83 15.15
C GLU A 62 35.68 -4.16 14.42
N THR A 63 36.73 -4.91 14.14
CA THR A 63 36.62 -6.21 13.47
C THR A 63 36.11 -7.28 14.43
N ASP A 64 36.56 -7.27 15.66
CA ASP A 64 36.11 -8.17 16.74
C ASP A 64 34.62 -7.97 17.05
N GLU A 65 34.15 -6.71 17.11
CA GLU A 65 32.73 -6.40 17.27
C GLU A 65 31.89 -7.00 16.13
N LYS A 66 32.34 -6.90 14.88
CA LYS A 66 31.65 -7.49 13.74
C LYS A 66 31.59 -9.02 13.84
N ILE A 67 32.68 -9.66 14.24
CA ILE A 67 32.74 -11.12 14.41
C ILE A 67 31.83 -11.57 15.57
N SER A 68 31.83 -10.81 16.67
CA SER A 68 30.97 -11.10 17.82
C SER A 68 29.48 -10.98 17.46
N LEU A 69 29.10 -9.98 16.65
CA LEU A 69 27.74 -9.84 16.12
C LEU A 69 27.34 -11.04 15.23
N ILE A 70 28.26 -11.50 14.37
CA ILE A 70 28.02 -12.68 13.52
C ILE A 70 27.86 -13.95 14.40
N ALA A 71 28.69 -14.09 15.45
CA ALA A 71 28.58 -15.19 16.38
C ALA A 71 27.25 -15.18 17.15
N MET A 72 26.81 -14.01 17.61
CA MET A 72 25.51 -13.82 18.27
C MET A 72 24.33 -14.13 17.33
N LEU A 73 24.42 -13.73 16.06
CA LEU A 73 23.43 -14.09 15.03
C LEU A 73 23.34 -15.61 14.85
N ARG A 74 24.50 -16.28 14.77
CA ARG A 74 24.57 -17.74 14.62
C ARG A 74 23.98 -18.48 15.82
N GLN A 75 24.22 -17.97 17.03
CA GLN A 75 23.66 -18.55 18.26
C GLN A 75 22.19 -18.19 18.48
N GLY A 76 21.61 -17.32 17.64
CA GLY A 76 20.24 -16.83 17.82
C GLY A 76 20.08 -15.87 19.01
N THR A 77 21.19 -15.42 19.61
CA THR A 77 21.18 -14.56 20.82
C THR A 77 21.12 -13.09 20.48
N LEU A 78 21.44 -12.69 19.24
CA LEU A 78 21.35 -11.29 18.78
C LEU A 78 19.90 -10.81 18.74
N VAL A 79 19.00 -11.68 18.31
CA VAL A 79 17.56 -11.43 18.37
C VAL A 79 17.08 -12.13 19.64
N ARG A 80 17.07 -11.39 20.75
CA ARG A 80 16.41 -11.92 21.96
C ARG A 80 14.95 -12.19 21.59
N PRO A 81 14.45 -13.43 21.73
CA PRO A 81 13.02 -13.64 21.66
C PRO A 81 12.41 -12.69 22.69
N VAL A 82 11.57 -11.76 22.22
CA VAL A 82 10.83 -10.88 23.13
C VAL A 82 10.14 -11.78 24.13
N PRO A 83 10.34 -11.57 25.46
CA PRO A 83 9.71 -12.43 26.45
C PRO A 83 8.21 -12.49 26.16
N ASP A 84 7.61 -13.67 26.23
CA ASP A 84 6.18 -13.91 25.93
C ASP A 84 5.21 -13.09 26.81
N THR A 85 5.73 -12.40 27.80
CA THR A 85 5.01 -11.49 28.69
C THR A 85 4.74 -10.15 27.99
N GLY A 86 3.60 -10.06 27.31
CA GLY A 86 3.02 -8.79 26.84
C GLY A 86 3.04 -8.53 25.32
N VAL A 87 3.71 -9.34 24.52
CA VAL A 87 3.59 -9.24 23.07
C VAL A 87 2.43 -10.11 22.61
N GLN A 88 1.33 -9.48 22.21
CA GLN A 88 0.27 -10.20 21.52
C GLN A 88 0.84 -10.81 20.25
N ARG A 89 1.04 -12.14 20.25
CA ARG A 89 1.34 -12.86 19.01
C ARG A 89 0.22 -12.60 18.03
N LEU A 90 0.56 -12.06 16.88
CA LEU A 90 -0.38 -11.93 15.77
C LEU A 90 -0.97 -13.31 15.49
N SER A 91 -2.29 -13.40 15.44
CA SER A 91 -2.97 -14.65 15.09
C SER A 91 -2.52 -15.10 13.70
N ASP A 92 -2.25 -16.40 13.52
CA ASP A 92 -1.87 -16.99 12.24
C ASP A 92 -2.84 -16.61 11.11
N ARG A 93 -4.12 -16.44 11.43
CA ARG A 93 -5.16 -15.99 10.51
C ARG A 93 -4.92 -14.56 10.01
N LYS A 94 -4.41 -13.66 10.89
CA LYS A 94 -4.06 -12.29 10.48
C LYS A 94 -2.85 -12.27 9.55
N ILE A 95 -1.86 -13.11 9.84
CA ILE A 95 -0.67 -13.26 8.98
C ILE A 95 -1.06 -13.77 7.60
N GLN A 96 -1.93 -14.79 7.53
CA GLN A 96 -2.43 -15.32 6.26
C GLN A 96 -3.26 -14.29 5.47
N ALA A 97 -4.09 -13.50 6.17
CA ALA A 97 -4.86 -12.42 5.54
C ALA A 97 -3.95 -11.33 4.98
N GLU A 98 -2.87 -10.97 5.68
CA GLU A 98 -1.89 -9.99 5.23
C GLU A 98 -1.10 -10.51 4.02
N LEU A 99 -0.67 -11.76 4.02
CA LEU A 99 -0.02 -12.40 2.88
C LEU A 99 -0.95 -12.39 1.65
N LEU A 100 -2.22 -12.75 1.82
CA LEU A 100 -3.22 -12.71 0.75
C LEU A 100 -3.42 -11.28 0.23
N TYR A 101 -3.52 -10.30 1.12
CA TYR A 101 -3.69 -8.89 0.74
C TYR A 101 -2.49 -8.36 -0.06
N ASN A 102 -1.27 -8.73 0.33
CA ASN A 102 -0.04 -8.30 -0.34
C ASN A 102 0.21 -9.01 -1.68
N GLN A 103 -0.32 -10.23 -1.87
CA GLN A 103 -0.25 -10.95 -3.15
C GLN A 103 -1.13 -10.33 -4.23
N ILE A 104 -2.26 -9.72 -3.84
CA ILE A 104 -3.25 -9.18 -4.78
C ILE A 104 -3.12 -7.66 -4.83
N PRO A 105 -2.68 -7.06 -5.94
CA PRO A 105 -2.60 -5.60 -6.08
C PRO A 105 -4.00 -4.99 -6.34
N PHE A 106 -4.88 -5.02 -5.32
CA PHE A 106 -6.29 -4.60 -5.42
C PHE A 106 -6.49 -3.25 -6.11
N SER A 107 -5.77 -2.22 -5.70
CA SER A 107 -5.91 -0.88 -6.26
C SER A 107 -5.55 -0.82 -7.74
N VAL A 108 -4.45 -1.52 -8.12
CA VAL A 108 -3.96 -1.52 -9.50
C VAL A 108 -4.94 -2.21 -10.43
N ILE A 109 -5.50 -3.33 -10.01
CA ILE A 109 -6.52 -4.07 -10.75
C ILE A 109 -7.78 -3.21 -10.88
N LEU A 110 -8.25 -2.65 -9.76
CA LEU A 110 -9.48 -1.86 -9.71
C LEU A 110 -9.39 -0.60 -10.58
N TYR A 111 -8.32 0.22 -10.47
CA TYR A 111 -8.27 1.43 -11.28
C TYR A 111 -8.21 1.12 -12.78
N ARG A 112 -7.50 0.06 -13.19
CA ARG A 112 -7.43 -0.35 -14.60
C ARG A 112 -8.79 -0.79 -15.11
N ILE A 113 -9.47 -1.68 -14.38
CA ILE A 113 -10.80 -2.19 -14.77
C ILE A 113 -11.82 -1.05 -14.79
N ASN A 114 -11.83 -0.21 -13.75
CA ASN A 114 -12.80 0.87 -13.64
C ASN A 114 -12.58 1.95 -14.70
N LEU A 115 -11.35 2.38 -14.97
CA LEU A 115 -11.08 3.35 -16.04
C LEU A 115 -11.40 2.79 -17.41
N MET A 116 -10.96 1.57 -17.72
CA MET A 116 -11.27 0.94 -19.00
C MET A 116 -12.79 0.76 -19.19
N GLY A 117 -13.47 0.27 -18.15
CA GLY A 117 -14.91 0.12 -18.14
C GLY A 117 -15.65 1.46 -18.32
N GLY A 118 -15.21 2.48 -17.59
CA GLY A 118 -15.75 3.84 -17.69
C GLY A 118 -15.56 4.46 -19.08
N ILE A 119 -14.36 4.37 -19.65
CA ILE A 119 -14.07 4.86 -21.01
C ILE A 119 -14.90 4.09 -22.06
N LEU A 120 -14.96 2.77 -21.96
CA LEU A 120 -15.78 1.96 -22.87
C LEU A 120 -17.25 2.35 -22.82
N LEU A 121 -17.81 2.53 -21.61
CA LEU A 121 -19.20 2.95 -21.42
C LEU A 121 -19.42 4.36 -21.98
N LEU A 122 -18.47 5.26 -21.80
CA LEU A 122 -18.52 6.62 -22.34
C LEU A 122 -18.52 6.60 -23.89
N LEU A 123 -17.64 5.80 -24.51
CA LEU A 123 -17.61 5.62 -25.95
C LEU A 123 -18.91 4.98 -26.48
N CYS A 124 -19.45 4.00 -25.77
CA CYS A 124 -20.75 3.41 -26.11
C CYS A 124 -21.91 4.44 -26.03
N GLN A 125 -21.84 5.33 -25.04
CA GLN A 125 -22.80 6.42 -24.88
C GLN A 125 -22.67 7.46 -26.02
N TRP A 126 -21.43 7.72 -26.46
CA TRP A 126 -21.13 8.65 -27.54
C TRP A 126 -21.52 8.12 -28.93
N SER A 127 -21.56 6.81 -29.07
CA SER A 127 -21.95 6.13 -30.32
C SER A 127 -23.42 6.41 -30.64
N LYS A 128 -23.73 6.65 -31.91
CA LYS A 128 -25.10 6.88 -32.40
C LYS A 128 -26.04 5.70 -32.17
N ARG A 129 -25.55 4.54 -31.76
CA ARG A 129 -26.35 3.37 -31.41
C ARG A 129 -26.66 3.41 -29.90
N PRO A 130 -27.93 3.54 -29.48
CA PRO A 130 -28.30 3.61 -28.07
C PRO A 130 -28.23 2.21 -27.41
N LEU A 131 -27.02 1.71 -27.19
CA LEU A 131 -26.78 0.40 -26.57
C LEU A 131 -27.41 0.31 -25.17
N PHE A 132 -27.48 1.43 -24.45
CA PHE A 132 -28.14 1.50 -23.13
C PHE A 132 -29.66 1.27 -23.18
N ARG A 133 -30.27 1.32 -24.34
CA ARG A 133 -31.72 1.02 -24.52
C ARG A 133 -32.02 -0.48 -24.39
N PHE A 134 -30.99 -1.34 -24.59
CA PHE A 134 -31.16 -2.79 -24.47
C PHE A 134 -31.08 -3.22 -23.00
N ARG A 135 -32.08 -3.93 -22.52
CA ARG A 135 -32.13 -4.50 -21.16
C ARG A 135 -30.91 -5.37 -20.84
N SER A 136 -30.42 -6.12 -21.81
CA SER A 136 -29.24 -6.97 -21.66
C SER A 136 -27.97 -6.15 -21.36
N PHE A 137 -27.77 -5.04 -22.08
CA PHE A 137 -26.64 -4.17 -21.86
C PHE A 137 -26.64 -3.56 -20.45
N ARG A 138 -27.80 -3.07 -20.00
CA ARG A 138 -27.98 -2.56 -18.62
C ARG A 138 -27.67 -3.62 -17.56
N ARG A 139 -28.09 -4.87 -17.77
CA ARG A 139 -27.79 -5.97 -16.84
C ARG A 139 -26.30 -6.27 -16.80
N ILE A 140 -25.62 -6.34 -17.95
CA ILE A 140 -24.19 -6.57 -18.05
C ILE A 140 -23.44 -5.46 -17.30
N THR A 141 -23.77 -4.19 -17.55
CA THR A 141 -23.15 -3.04 -16.86
C THR A 141 -23.38 -3.09 -15.35
N PHE A 142 -24.58 -3.47 -14.91
CA PHE A 142 -24.90 -3.67 -13.50
C PHE A 142 -24.02 -4.78 -12.89
N CYS A 143 -23.94 -5.94 -13.54
CA CYS A 143 -23.13 -7.06 -13.05
C CYS A 143 -21.65 -6.70 -12.98
N LEU A 144 -21.12 -5.98 -13.98
CA LEU A 144 -19.73 -5.51 -13.97
C LEU A 144 -19.46 -4.53 -12.81
N LEU A 145 -20.35 -3.56 -12.61
CA LEU A 145 -20.22 -2.60 -11.51
C LEU A 145 -20.32 -3.31 -10.16
N LEU A 146 -21.25 -4.24 -10.02
CA LEU A 146 -21.42 -5.02 -8.80
C LEU A 146 -20.20 -5.89 -8.52
N THR A 147 -19.66 -6.57 -9.53
CA THR A 147 -18.46 -7.40 -9.38
C THR A 147 -17.25 -6.57 -8.96
N SER A 148 -17.03 -5.41 -9.60
CA SER A 148 -15.97 -4.49 -9.23
C SER A 148 -16.15 -3.95 -7.80
N PHE A 149 -17.38 -3.61 -7.41
CA PHE A 149 -17.71 -3.17 -6.05
C PHE A 149 -17.45 -4.26 -5.01
N LEU A 150 -17.86 -5.50 -5.27
CA LEU A 150 -17.63 -6.63 -4.36
C LEU A 150 -16.15 -6.94 -4.21
N PHE A 151 -15.39 -6.89 -5.31
CA PHE A 151 -13.93 -7.07 -5.26
C PHE A 151 -13.26 -5.96 -4.45
N HIS A 152 -13.69 -4.71 -4.62
CA HIS A 152 -13.20 -3.58 -3.82
C HIS A 152 -13.55 -3.76 -2.34
N THR A 153 -14.80 -4.14 -2.04
CA THR A 153 -15.28 -4.40 -0.68
C THR A 153 -14.46 -5.51 -0.01
N PHE A 154 -14.13 -6.57 -0.74
CA PHE A 154 -13.29 -7.65 -0.24
C PHE A 154 -11.90 -7.14 0.16
N GLY A 155 -11.24 -6.32 -0.67
CA GLY A 155 -9.97 -5.68 -0.34
C GLY A 155 -10.06 -4.77 0.91
N MET A 156 -11.14 -4.00 1.03
CA MET A 156 -11.42 -3.13 2.19
C MET A 156 -11.64 -3.94 3.48
N ILE A 157 -12.38 -5.05 3.41
CA ILE A 157 -12.61 -5.95 4.56
C ILE A 157 -11.29 -6.58 5.01
N LEU A 158 -10.47 -7.09 4.09
CA LEU A 158 -9.16 -7.64 4.42
C LEU A 158 -8.29 -6.60 5.12
N ARG A 159 -8.23 -5.39 4.58
CA ARG A 159 -7.46 -4.30 5.17
C ARG A 159 -7.96 -3.92 6.57
N THR A 160 -9.27 -3.83 6.77
CA THR A 160 -9.91 -3.59 8.07
C THR A 160 -9.59 -4.70 9.07
N TYR A 161 -9.64 -5.96 8.63
CA TYR A 161 -9.34 -7.12 9.48
C TYR A 161 -7.86 -7.15 9.93
N ILE A 162 -6.93 -6.83 9.02
CA ILE A 162 -5.49 -6.79 9.32
C ILE A 162 -5.18 -5.62 10.26
N SER A 163 -5.67 -4.42 9.94
CA SER A 163 -5.39 -3.21 10.71
C SER A 163 -6.15 -3.14 12.05
N GLY A 164 -7.26 -3.88 12.19
CA GLY A 164 -8.17 -3.81 13.35
C GLY A 164 -8.98 -2.52 13.44
N ARG A 165 -9.04 -1.73 12.36
CA ARG A 165 -9.68 -0.41 12.31
C ARG A 165 -10.23 -0.09 10.93
N LEU A 166 -11.09 0.92 10.84
CA LEU A 166 -11.56 1.42 9.54
C LEU A 166 -10.38 2.03 8.75
N PRO A 167 -10.29 1.77 7.44
CA PRO A 167 -9.17 2.21 6.60
C PRO A 167 -9.35 3.68 6.19
N MET A 168 -9.07 4.61 7.09
CA MET A 168 -9.22 6.07 6.90
C MET A 168 -8.09 6.86 7.53
N SER A 169 -6.95 6.26 7.82
CA SER A 169 -5.89 6.87 8.60
C SER A 169 -4.79 7.54 7.77
N ASN A 170 -4.72 7.25 6.50
CA ASN A 170 -3.78 7.89 5.58
C ASN A 170 -4.45 8.25 4.26
N GLY A 171 -3.78 9.07 3.44
CA GLY A 171 -4.31 9.53 2.15
C GLY A 171 -4.67 8.40 1.20
N TYR A 172 -3.91 7.31 1.20
CA TYR A 172 -4.21 6.13 0.40
C TYR A 172 -5.54 5.48 0.82
N GLU A 173 -5.74 5.28 2.13
CA GLU A 173 -6.96 4.67 2.68
C GLU A 173 -8.20 5.54 2.43
N THR A 174 -8.06 6.86 2.58
CA THR A 174 -9.17 7.79 2.31
C THR A 174 -9.58 7.80 0.83
N MET A 175 -8.61 7.70 -0.10
CA MET A 175 -8.91 7.58 -1.53
C MET A 175 -9.57 6.25 -1.87
N GLN A 176 -9.14 5.15 -1.26
CA GLN A 176 -9.80 3.84 -1.39
C GLN A 176 -11.25 3.91 -0.91
N PHE A 177 -11.47 4.50 0.25
CA PHE A 177 -12.80 4.65 0.81
C PHE A 177 -13.69 5.56 -0.05
N MET A 178 -13.16 6.66 -0.56
CA MET A 178 -13.88 7.54 -1.49
C MET A 178 -14.28 6.80 -2.77
N ALA A 179 -13.37 6.03 -3.37
CA ALA A 179 -13.67 5.23 -4.54
C ALA A 179 -14.75 4.17 -4.27
N TRP A 180 -14.74 3.58 -3.10
CA TRP A 180 -15.77 2.63 -2.65
C TRP A 180 -17.14 3.29 -2.54
N ILE A 181 -17.24 4.48 -1.92
CA ILE A 181 -18.47 5.27 -1.82
C ILE A 181 -18.99 5.65 -3.22
N ILE A 182 -18.12 6.09 -4.12
CA ILE A 182 -18.47 6.43 -5.50
C ILE A 182 -19.17 5.24 -6.18
N MET A 183 -18.61 4.04 -6.05
CA MET A 183 -19.20 2.85 -6.63
C MET A 183 -20.54 2.47 -5.99
N LEU A 184 -20.67 2.65 -4.67
CA LEU A 184 -21.93 2.43 -3.95
C LEU A 184 -23.03 3.37 -4.44
N ILE A 185 -22.74 4.67 -4.55
CA ILE A 185 -23.68 5.68 -5.08
C ILE A 185 -24.08 5.32 -6.53
N ALA A 186 -23.10 4.93 -7.36
CA ALA A 186 -23.38 4.53 -8.73
C ALA A 186 -24.31 3.31 -8.79
N LEU A 187 -24.08 2.29 -7.97
CA LEU A 187 -24.95 1.11 -7.86
C LEU A 187 -26.39 1.47 -7.47
N CYS A 188 -26.56 2.36 -6.50
CA CYS A 188 -27.88 2.79 -6.03
C CYS A 188 -28.65 3.58 -7.10
N LEU A 189 -27.95 4.45 -7.86
CA LEU A 189 -28.60 5.39 -8.77
C LEU A 189 -28.68 4.92 -10.23
N GLN A 190 -27.90 3.92 -10.64
CA GLN A 190 -27.85 3.47 -12.05
C GLN A 190 -29.18 2.93 -12.59
N HIS A 191 -30.08 2.44 -11.72
CA HIS A 191 -31.42 2.00 -12.14
C HIS A 191 -32.27 3.15 -12.63
N ARG A 192 -32.08 4.33 -12.07
CA ARG A 192 -32.84 5.54 -12.39
C ARG A 192 -32.16 6.39 -13.46
N PHE A 193 -30.83 6.42 -13.46
CA PHE A 193 -30.03 7.24 -14.38
C PHE A 193 -28.97 6.39 -15.08
N SER A 194 -29.05 6.28 -16.40
CA SER A 194 -28.18 5.41 -17.22
C SER A 194 -26.69 5.85 -17.19
N LEU A 195 -26.41 7.14 -16.95
CA LEU A 195 -25.07 7.69 -16.89
C LEU A 195 -24.32 7.34 -15.60
N MET A 196 -25.05 6.97 -14.53
CA MET A 196 -24.45 6.74 -13.21
C MET A 196 -23.42 5.61 -13.21
N ALA A 197 -23.64 4.55 -13.97
CA ALA A 197 -22.66 3.47 -14.08
C ALA A 197 -21.37 3.96 -14.76
N CYS A 198 -21.46 4.73 -15.83
CA CYS A 198 -20.30 5.33 -16.50
C CYS A 198 -19.54 6.27 -15.57
N PHE A 199 -20.23 7.16 -14.88
CA PHE A 199 -19.63 8.09 -13.93
C PHE A 199 -18.99 7.37 -12.75
N GLY A 200 -19.67 6.35 -12.21
CA GLY A 200 -19.13 5.52 -11.14
C GLY A 200 -17.81 4.86 -11.50
N PHE A 201 -17.75 4.24 -12.67
CA PHE A 201 -16.51 3.63 -13.16
C PHE A 201 -15.41 4.66 -13.41
N LEU A 202 -15.69 5.77 -14.08
CA LEU A 202 -14.69 6.80 -14.36
C LEU A 202 -14.17 7.45 -13.09
N LEU A 203 -15.07 7.89 -12.22
CA LEU A 203 -14.70 8.65 -11.03
C LEU A 203 -13.98 7.76 -10.01
N SER A 204 -14.45 6.52 -9.76
CA SER A 204 -13.76 5.57 -8.89
C SER A 204 -12.40 5.17 -9.44
N GLY A 205 -12.32 4.89 -10.75
CA GLY A 205 -11.07 4.57 -11.41
C GLY A 205 -10.06 5.69 -11.34
N PHE A 206 -10.51 6.94 -11.54
CA PHE A 206 -9.65 8.14 -11.44
C PHE A 206 -9.15 8.36 -10.01
N THR A 207 -10.03 8.19 -9.02
CA THR A 207 -9.67 8.31 -7.59
C THR A 207 -8.60 7.29 -7.20
N LEU A 208 -8.74 6.03 -7.62
CA LEU A 208 -7.76 4.99 -7.36
C LEU A 208 -6.45 5.19 -8.15
N LEU A 209 -6.52 5.75 -9.37
CA LEU A 209 -5.35 6.11 -10.15
C LEU A 209 -4.55 7.20 -9.45
N VAL A 210 -5.20 8.24 -8.94
CA VAL A 210 -4.55 9.33 -8.18
C VAL A 210 -3.87 8.78 -6.93
N ALA A 211 -4.51 7.86 -6.20
CA ALA A 211 -3.91 7.18 -5.05
C ALA A 211 -2.66 6.38 -5.44
N SER A 212 -2.66 5.76 -6.62
CA SER A 212 -1.55 4.94 -7.12
C SER A 212 -0.37 5.78 -7.63
N ILE A 213 -0.63 6.90 -8.34
CA ILE A 213 0.41 7.78 -8.89
C ILE A 213 0.97 8.72 -7.81
N GLY A 214 0.14 9.14 -6.85
CA GLY A 214 0.49 10.11 -5.83
C GLY A 214 1.52 9.63 -4.81
N GLN A 215 2.20 8.50 -5.04
CA GLN A 215 3.18 7.88 -4.13
C GLN A 215 2.64 7.74 -2.70
N MET A 216 1.33 7.63 -2.56
CA MET A 216 0.70 7.42 -1.26
C MET A 216 1.09 6.04 -0.73
N ASN A 217 1.59 6.01 0.50
CA ASN A 217 2.06 4.76 1.10
C ASN A 217 0.91 3.76 1.28
N PRO A 218 0.91 2.62 0.58
CA PRO A 218 -0.12 1.60 0.71
C PRO A 218 0.04 0.75 1.98
N GLN A 219 1.17 0.88 2.70
CA GLN A 219 1.44 0.10 3.91
C GLN A 219 0.43 0.41 5.01
N ILE A 220 0.11 -0.63 5.79
CA ILE A 220 -0.73 -0.49 6.97
C ILE A 220 0.16 0.00 8.12
N THR A 221 0.09 1.29 8.42
CA THR A 221 0.87 1.90 9.49
C THR A 221 0.08 1.91 10.80
N PRO A 222 0.72 1.74 11.96
CA PRO A 222 0.05 1.93 13.26
C PRO A 222 -0.44 3.37 13.39
N LEU A 223 -1.62 3.54 14.00
CA LEU A 223 -2.18 4.88 14.25
C LEU A 223 -1.44 5.59 15.37
N ILE A 224 -1.22 6.89 15.17
CA ILE A 224 -0.89 7.80 16.24
C ILE A 224 -2.14 7.91 17.15
N PRO A 225 -2.00 7.86 18.49
CA PRO A 225 -3.15 7.82 19.43
C PRO A 225 -4.19 8.93 19.22
N VAL A 226 -3.77 10.11 18.77
CA VAL A 226 -4.65 11.27 18.47
C VAL A 226 -5.65 10.95 17.33
N LEU A 227 -5.31 10.08 16.39
CA LEU A 227 -6.14 9.73 15.24
C LEU A 227 -7.09 8.54 15.49
N SER A 228 -7.11 7.99 16.69
CA SER A 228 -7.94 6.82 17.05
C SER A 228 -9.39 7.17 17.42
N SER A 229 -9.80 8.45 17.36
CA SER A 229 -11.15 8.88 17.71
C SER A 229 -12.20 8.40 16.70
N PRO A 230 -13.28 7.73 17.14
CA PRO A 230 -14.40 7.34 16.29
C PRO A 230 -15.09 8.54 15.62
N LEU A 231 -15.14 9.69 16.31
CA LEU A 231 -15.71 10.92 15.76
C LEU A 231 -14.90 11.46 14.57
N LEU A 232 -13.56 11.34 14.61
CA LEU A 232 -12.71 11.73 13.50
C LEU A 232 -12.97 10.85 12.27
N SER A 233 -13.08 9.54 12.47
CA SER A 233 -13.39 8.61 11.38
C SER A 233 -14.75 8.90 10.76
N LEU A 234 -15.77 9.24 11.56
CA LEU A 234 -17.08 9.64 11.08
C LEU A 234 -17.00 10.94 10.28
N HIS A 235 -16.30 11.94 10.79
CA HIS A 235 -16.11 13.23 10.12
C HIS A 235 -15.42 13.06 8.76
N VAL A 236 -14.33 12.31 8.69
CA VAL A 236 -13.63 12.01 7.44
C VAL A 236 -14.53 11.27 6.47
N SER A 237 -15.34 10.30 6.93
CA SER A 237 -16.30 9.57 6.11
C SER A 237 -17.32 10.50 5.44
N LEU A 238 -17.88 11.44 6.19
CA LEU A 238 -18.86 12.41 5.67
C LEU A 238 -18.22 13.35 4.65
N ILE A 239 -17.01 13.83 4.90
CA ILE A 239 -16.26 14.66 3.95
C ILE A 239 -16.00 13.89 2.64
N MET A 240 -15.53 12.65 2.72
CA MET A 240 -15.26 11.85 1.52
C MET A 240 -16.55 11.55 0.74
N MET A 241 -17.66 11.32 1.43
CA MET A 241 -18.96 11.17 0.80
C MET A 241 -19.40 12.46 0.07
N SER A 242 -19.24 13.60 0.69
CA SER A 242 -19.53 14.91 0.07
C SER A 242 -18.69 15.14 -1.19
N TYR A 243 -17.38 14.87 -1.14
CA TYR A 243 -16.52 14.99 -2.32
C TYR A 243 -16.92 14.03 -3.45
N ALA A 244 -17.31 12.78 -3.11
CA ALA A 244 -17.83 11.84 -4.09
C ALA A 244 -19.09 12.38 -4.79
N LEU A 245 -20.03 12.92 -4.04
CA LEU A 245 -21.27 13.52 -4.57
C LEU A 245 -20.98 14.75 -5.44
N LEU A 246 -20.07 15.63 -5.02
CA LEU A 246 -19.63 16.77 -5.82
C LEU A 246 -18.96 16.33 -7.13
N GLY A 247 -18.17 15.26 -7.11
CA GLY A 247 -17.59 14.67 -8.31
C GLY A 247 -18.66 14.19 -9.30
N PHE A 248 -19.73 13.56 -8.83
CA PHE A 248 -20.86 13.18 -9.67
C PHE A 248 -21.60 14.39 -10.24
N ILE A 249 -21.78 15.47 -9.45
CA ILE A 249 -22.42 16.70 -9.91
C ILE A 249 -21.56 17.36 -11.00
N MET A 250 -20.24 17.37 -10.84
CA MET A 250 -19.32 17.89 -11.85
C MET A 250 -19.45 17.13 -13.17
N LEU A 251 -19.39 15.79 -13.13
CA LEU A 251 -19.55 14.97 -14.34
C LEU A 251 -20.93 15.12 -14.97
N ASN A 252 -21.98 15.28 -14.16
CA ASN A 252 -23.32 15.55 -14.64
C ASN A 252 -23.41 16.89 -15.33
N GLY A 253 -22.76 17.93 -14.82
CA GLY A 253 -22.67 19.25 -15.46
C GLY A 253 -21.97 19.19 -16.82
N ILE A 254 -20.84 18.46 -16.90
CA ILE A 254 -20.13 18.25 -18.17
C ILE A 254 -21.04 17.54 -19.19
N ALA A 255 -21.76 16.49 -18.75
CA ALA A 255 -22.70 15.77 -19.60
C ALA A 255 -23.83 16.69 -20.08
N ALA A 256 -24.38 17.54 -19.21
CA ALA A 256 -25.42 18.51 -19.59
C ALA A 256 -24.96 19.45 -20.71
N ILE A 257 -23.73 19.98 -20.63
CA ILE A 257 -23.17 20.85 -21.68
C ILE A 257 -23.03 20.08 -22.99
N ILE A 258 -22.60 18.83 -22.96
CA ILE A 258 -22.43 18.00 -24.16
C ILE A 258 -23.78 17.70 -24.81
N TYR A 259 -24.78 17.31 -24.03
CA TYR A 259 -26.13 17.00 -24.56
C TYR A 259 -26.84 18.26 -25.09
N PHE A 260 -26.68 19.39 -24.39
CA PHE A 260 -27.20 20.66 -24.86
C PHE A 260 -26.66 21.05 -26.25
N ARG A 261 -25.34 20.85 -26.47
CA ARG A 261 -24.72 21.11 -27.79
C ARG A 261 -25.19 20.13 -28.88
N LYS A 262 -25.68 18.97 -28.49
CA LYS A 262 -26.22 17.95 -29.44
C LYS A 262 -27.72 18.11 -29.73
N ASN A 263 -28.40 19.08 -29.12
CA ASN A 263 -29.86 19.28 -29.19
C ASN A 263 -30.67 18.05 -28.72
N GLU A 264 -30.15 17.30 -27.72
CA GLU A 264 -30.87 16.18 -27.12
C GLU A 264 -31.67 16.66 -25.90
N GLU A 265 -32.78 17.37 -26.12
CA GLU A 265 -33.61 18.01 -25.08
C GLU A 265 -34.10 17.05 -24.01
N GLU A 266 -34.53 15.84 -24.38
CA GLU A 266 -35.02 14.82 -23.43
C GLU A 266 -33.96 14.40 -22.39
N GLN A 267 -32.69 14.36 -22.79
CA GLN A 267 -31.59 14.04 -21.88
C GLN A 267 -31.24 15.21 -20.96
N VAL A 268 -31.30 16.43 -21.48
CA VAL A 268 -31.01 17.65 -20.74
C VAL A 268 -32.00 17.88 -19.60
N GLU A 269 -33.27 17.57 -19.78
CA GLU A 269 -34.32 17.75 -18.75
C GLU A 269 -34.13 16.83 -17.53
N ARG A 270 -33.53 15.65 -17.69
CA ARG A 270 -33.30 14.69 -16.61
C ARG A 270 -32.10 15.01 -15.73
N LEU A 271 -31.11 15.74 -16.25
CA LEU A 271 -29.85 16.02 -15.56
C LEU A 271 -30.00 16.97 -14.36
N PRO A 272 -30.84 18.04 -14.40
CA PRO A 272 -31.06 18.90 -13.24
C PRO A 272 -31.67 18.16 -12.05
N LEU A 273 -32.57 17.18 -12.31
CA LEU A 273 -33.14 16.34 -11.25
C LEU A 273 -32.06 15.54 -10.54
N LEU A 274 -31.14 14.94 -11.30
CA LEU A 274 -29.99 14.21 -10.74
C LEU A 274 -29.10 15.13 -9.92
N SER A 275 -28.77 16.32 -10.42
CA SER A 275 -27.94 17.29 -9.69
C SER A 275 -28.60 17.69 -8.36
N ARG A 276 -29.90 17.91 -8.32
CA ARG A 276 -30.63 18.21 -7.08
C ARG A 276 -30.58 17.06 -6.07
N ILE A 277 -30.78 15.82 -6.53
CA ILE A 277 -30.71 14.63 -5.67
C ILE A 277 -29.32 14.45 -5.05
N LEU A 278 -28.25 14.77 -5.81
CA LEU A 278 -26.88 14.64 -5.33
C LEU A 278 -26.42 15.82 -4.47
N LEU A 279 -26.93 17.03 -4.76
CA LEU A 279 -26.52 18.24 -4.05
C LEU A 279 -27.03 18.25 -2.59
N TYR A 280 -28.26 17.81 -2.37
CA TYR A 280 -28.87 17.84 -1.05
C TYR A 280 -28.04 17.11 0.03
N PRO A 281 -27.66 15.83 -0.16
CA PRO A 281 -26.80 15.13 0.79
C PRO A 281 -25.33 15.60 0.77
N ALA A 282 -24.88 16.32 -0.27
CA ALA A 282 -23.50 16.82 -0.32
C ALA A 282 -23.29 18.08 0.54
N THR A 283 -24.38 18.80 0.86
CA THR A 283 -24.35 20.05 1.63
C THR A 283 -24.72 19.88 3.10
N LEU A 284 -25.14 18.67 3.50
CA LEU A 284 -25.37 18.30 4.91
C LEU A 284 -24.05 17.91 5.58
#